data_2f362eb0495f424eb2c2b0fce13a1934
#
_entry.id   2f362eb0495f424eb2c2b0fce13a1934
#
_cell.length_a   1.000
_cell.length_b   1.000
_cell.length_c   1.000
_cell.angle_alpha   90.00
_cell.angle_beta   90.00
_cell.angle_gamma   90.00
#
_symmetry.space_group_name_H-M   'P 1'
#
loop_
_entity.id
_entity.type
_entity.pdbx_description
1 polymer ?
#
loop_
_entity_poly.entity_id
_entity_poly.type
_entity_poly.pdbx_seq_one_letter_code
_entity_poly.pdbx_strand_id
1 'polypeptide(L)'
;MNIYLEIFGYIGTALVLLSMMMTSVVKLRLFNTVGSCISMIYAFLSGAWPVVFLNLGLIIINVWQLIRLNRTETIFECVQVNADDKSLEYFLTYHANDIAQHFPGYKLKYNSNTEVYMVYTAGESVGVLIGTREFDTLNVELDYSTVKYRDCSVGTFLYEHLKKTGIQKLVTEGKGEFHNQYLTKMGFANENGKFSKTL
;
A
#
# COMPACT_ATOMS: atom_id res chain seq x y z
N MET A 1 22.52 -33.84 29.52
CA MET A 1 21.60 -32.96 28.77
C MET A 1 21.44 -33.53 27.37
N ASN A 2 20.26 -33.52 26.77
CA ASN A 2 20.03 -34.19 25.47
C ASN A 2 20.64 -33.33 24.38
N ILE A 3 21.57 -33.85 23.56
CA ILE A 3 22.30 -33.10 22.53
C ILE A 3 21.35 -32.45 21.52
N TYR A 4 20.19 -33.04 21.26
CA TYR A 4 19.15 -32.46 20.38
C TYR A 4 18.55 -31.18 20.97
N LEU A 5 18.44 -31.10 22.30
CA LEU A 5 17.93 -29.90 22.99
C LEU A 5 18.94 -28.75 22.91
N GLU A 6 20.26 -29.06 23.01
CA GLU A 6 21.30 -28.04 22.84
C GLU A 6 21.35 -27.50 21.43
N ILE A 7 21.29 -28.37 20.41
CA ILE A 7 21.24 -27.96 18.99
C ILE A 7 20.03 -27.05 18.75
N PHE A 8 18.88 -27.41 19.32
CA PHE A 8 17.66 -26.60 19.18
C PHE A 8 17.84 -25.18 19.78
N GLY A 9 18.49 -25.08 20.94
CA GLY A 9 18.83 -23.78 21.55
C GLY A 9 19.80 -22.95 20.70
N TYR A 10 20.83 -23.57 20.12
CA TYR A 10 21.76 -22.89 19.22
C TYR A 10 21.07 -22.36 17.94
N ILE A 11 20.10 -23.09 17.39
CA ILE A 11 19.30 -22.64 16.25
C ILE A 11 18.54 -21.35 16.60
N GLY A 12 17.90 -21.30 17.77
CA GLY A 12 17.20 -20.11 18.23
C GLY A 12 18.13 -18.89 18.34
N THR A 13 19.31 -19.09 18.95
CA THR A 13 20.31 -18.03 19.09
C THR A 13 20.86 -17.57 17.72
N ALA A 14 21.14 -18.49 16.82
CA ALA A 14 21.59 -18.17 15.47
C ALA A 14 20.56 -17.36 14.69
N LEU A 15 19.26 -17.66 14.81
CA LEU A 15 18.18 -16.90 14.20
C LEU A 15 18.11 -15.46 14.72
N VAL A 16 18.30 -15.26 16.04
CA VAL A 16 18.37 -13.91 16.61
C VAL A 16 19.57 -13.13 16.06
N LEU A 17 20.74 -13.74 15.96
CA LEU A 17 21.92 -13.09 15.39
C LEU A 17 21.75 -12.77 13.90
N LEU A 18 21.22 -13.71 13.12
CA LEU A 18 20.92 -13.50 11.69
C LEU A 18 19.88 -12.39 11.49
N SER A 19 18.94 -12.23 12.43
CA SER A 19 17.96 -11.14 12.34
C SER A 19 18.61 -9.76 12.31
N MET A 20 19.73 -9.59 13.03
CA MET A 20 20.44 -8.30 13.11
C MET A 20 21.14 -7.91 11.78
N MET A 21 21.35 -8.87 10.87
CA MET A 21 21.89 -8.61 9.53
C MET A 21 20.82 -8.18 8.53
N MET A 22 19.54 -8.17 8.92
CA MET A 22 18.44 -7.80 8.04
C MET A 22 18.34 -6.29 7.88
N THR A 23 18.28 -5.80 6.65
CA THR A 23 18.09 -4.37 6.34
C THR A 23 16.64 -3.91 6.53
N SER A 24 15.67 -4.83 6.39
CA SER A 24 14.26 -4.54 6.60
C SER A 24 13.89 -4.70 8.08
N VAL A 25 13.39 -3.63 8.70
CA VAL A 25 12.95 -3.63 10.11
C VAL A 25 11.87 -4.68 10.38
N VAL A 26 10.92 -4.86 9.46
CA VAL A 26 9.85 -5.87 9.59
C VAL A 26 10.44 -7.29 9.60
N LYS A 27 11.34 -7.59 8.67
CA LYS A 27 12.02 -8.91 8.61
C LYS A 27 12.85 -9.15 9.86
N LEU A 28 13.62 -8.13 10.32
CA LEU A 28 14.40 -8.19 11.56
C LEU A 28 13.51 -8.57 12.73
N ARG A 29 12.37 -7.89 12.92
CA ARG A 29 11.45 -8.17 14.04
C ARG A 29 10.83 -9.56 13.94
N LEU A 30 10.45 -9.99 12.74
CA LEU A 30 9.88 -11.31 12.52
C LEU A 30 10.86 -12.43 12.88
N PHE A 31 12.08 -12.37 12.34
CA PHE A 31 13.12 -13.38 12.61
C PHE A 31 13.53 -13.39 14.07
N ASN A 32 13.65 -12.22 14.69
CA ASN A 32 13.97 -12.12 16.12
C ASN A 32 12.86 -12.72 17.00
N THR A 33 11.59 -12.52 16.64
CA THR A 33 10.45 -13.14 17.35
C THR A 33 10.50 -14.66 17.26
N VAL A 34 10.72 -15.20 16.05
CA VAL A 34 10.82 -16.66 15.84
C VAL A 34 11.99 -17.23 16.65
N GLY A 35 13.18 -16.60 16.58
CA GLY A 35 14.35 -17.02 17.34
C GLY A 35 14.12 -16.98 18.87
N SER A 36 13.46 -15.93 19.35
CA SER A 36 13.11 -15.78 20.76
C SER A 36 12.09 -16.84 21.23
N CYS A 37 11.11 -17.22 20.38
CA CYS A 37 10.20 -18.32 20.70
C CYS A 37 10.94 -19.65 20.86
N ILE A 38 11.84 -19.98 19.93
CA ILE A 38 12.66 -21.20 19.98
C ILE A 38 13.53 -21.20 21.24
N SER A 39 14.23 -20.09 21.52
CA SER A 39 15.08 -19.94 22.68
C SER A 39 14.29 -20.01 23.99
N MET A 40 13.07 -19.48 24.05
CA MET A 40 12.19 -19.56 25.21
C MET A 40 11.78 -21.00 25.51
N ILE A 41 11.41 -21.78 24.48
CA ILE A 41 11.05 -23.19 24.64
C ILE A 41 12.25 -23.98 25.18
N TYR A 42 13.42 -23.77 24.60
CA TYR A 42 14.66 -24.39 25.10
C TYR A 42 14.92 -24.05 26.56
N ALA A 43 14.86 -22.77 26.91
CA ALA A 43 15.12 -22.29 28.27
C ALA A 43 14.12 -22.86 29.28
N PHE A 44 12.85 -23.00 28.89
CA PHE A 44 11.80 -23.60 29.73
C PHE A 44 12.11 -25.07 30.02
N LEU A 45 12.45 -25.85 28.98
CA LEU A 45 12.79 -27.27 29.11
C LEU A 45 14.09 -27.49 29.90
N SER A 46 15.02 -26.51 29.91
CA SER A 46 16.27 -26.55 30.62
C SER A 46 16.18 -25.98 32.05
N GLY A 47 15.01 -25.45 32.45
CA GLY A 47 14.84 -24.85 33.79
C GLY A 47 15.50 -23.47 33.95
N ALA A 48 15.92 -22.83 32.85
CA ALA A 48 16.61 -21.54 32.84
C ALA A 48 15.62 -20.36 32.87
N TRP A 49 14.92 -20.17 33.98
CA TRP A 49 13.84 -19.18 34.14
C TRP A 49 14.21 -17.73 33.76
N PRO A 50 15.41 -17.20 34.12
CA PRO A 50 15.77 -15.84 33.69
C PRO A 50 15.78 -15.67 32.20
N VAL A 51 16.19 -16.70 31.43
CA VAL A 51 16.23 -16.70 29.97
C VAL A 51 14.80 -16.79 29.37
N VAL A 52 13.90 -17.51 30.04
CA VAL A 52 12.46 -17.56 29.66
C VAL A 52 11.85 -16.17 29.72
N PHE A 53 12.03 -15.45 30.86
CA PHE A 53 11.47 -14.10 31.01
C PHE A 53 12.09 -13.10 30.06
N LEU A 54 13.38 -13.18 29.77
CA LEU A 54 14.05 -12.33 28.79
C LEU A 54 13.45 -12.52 27.39
N ASN A 55 13.33 -13.76 26.92
CA ASN A 55 12.78 -14.05 25.61
C ASN A 55 11.30 -13.68 25.50
N LEU A 56 10.52 -13.87 26.58
CA LEU A 56 9.12 -13.40 26.62
C LEU A 56 9.05 -11.89 26.45
N GLY A 57 9.89 -11.12 27.13
CA GLY A 57 9.98 -9.66 26.96
C GLY A 57 10.33 -9.26 25.52
N LEU A 58 11.31 -9.94 24.91
CA LEU A 58 11.69 -9.70 23.52
C LEU A 58 10.53 -9.98 22.54
N ILE A 59 9.79 -11.06 22.74
CA ILE A 59 8.61 -11.40 21.93
C ILE A 59 7.57 -10.28 22.03
N ILE A 60 7.23 -9.85 23.25
CA ILE A 60 6.23 -8.78 23.47
C ILE A 60 6.66 -7.49 22.76
N ILE A 61 7.92 -7.07 22.94
CA ILE A 61 8.44 -5.84 22.33
C ILE A 61 8.42 -5.95 20.80
N ASN A 62 8.85 -7.06 20.22
CA ASN A 62 8.90 -7.25 18.79
C ASN A 62 7.50 -7.29 18.17
N VAL A 63 6.55 -7.99 18.79
CA VAL A 63 5.15 -8.03 18.35
C VAL A 63 4.51 -6.64 18.43
N TRP A 64 4.71 -5.92 19.54
CA TRP A 64 4.19 -4.55 19.67
C TRP A 64 4.75 -3.62 18.61
N GLN A 65 6.05 -3.71 18.30
CA GLN A 65 6.65 -2.90 17.25
C GLN A 65 6.17 -3.28 15.84
N LEU A 66 5.95 -4.58 15.56
CA LEU A 66 5.35 -5.03 14.30
C LEU A 66 3.93 -4.45 14.12
N ILE A 67 3.11 -4.48 15.17
CA ILE A 67 1.77 -3.89 15.15
C ILE A 67 1.86 -2.38 14.92
N ARG A 68 2.80 -1.70 15.58
CA ARG A 68 3.00 -0.25 15.41
C ARG A 68 3.45 0.11 13.98
N LEU A 69 4.38 -0.66 13.40
CA LEU A 69 4.84 -0.45 12.02
C LEU A 69 3.71 -0.64 11.01
N ASN A 70 2.81 -1.59 11.27
CA ASN A 70 1.67 -1.87 10.39
C ASN A 70 0.51 -0.87 10.59
N ARG A 71 0.50 -0.11 11.70
CA ARG A 71 -0.52 0.92 12.02
C ARG A 71 -0.08 2.34 11.66
N THR A 72 1.05 2.53 10.98
CA THR A 72 1.42 3.86 10.50
C THR A 72 0.35 4.30 9.51
N GLU A 73 -0.52 5.20 9.94
CA GLU A 73 -1.53 5.80 9.05
C GLU A 73 -0.79 6.46 7.89
N THR A 74 -1.08 5.98 6.69
CA THR A 74 -0.53 6.57 5.48
C THR A 74 -1.22 7.91 5.27
N ILE A 75 -0.52 8.99 5.56
CA ILE A 75 -1.01 10.34 5.29
C ILE A 75 -0.87 10.57 3.81
N PHE A 76 -2.01 10.75 3.13
CA PHE A 76 -2.04 11.12 1.73
C PHE A 76 -2.21 12.61 1.57
N GLU A 77 -1.55 13.17 0.57
CA GLU A 77 -1.70 14.55 0.13
C GLU A 77 -2.11 14.55 -1.35
N CYS A 78 -3.09 15.38 -1.71
CA CYS A 78 -3.54 15.52 -3.09
C CYS A 78 -3.12 16.89 -3.62
N VAL A 79 -2.46 16.89 -4.76
CA VAL A 79 -2.03 18.10 -5.47
C VAL A 79 -2.64 18.09 -6.86
N GLN A 80 -3.38 19.14 -7.19
CA GLN A 80 -3.83 19.37 -8.56
C GLN A 80 -2.67 19.96 -9.36
N VAL A 81 -2.33 19.34 -10.48
CA VAL A 81 -1.24 19.76 -11.36
C VAL A 81 -1.76 20.00 -12.78
N ASN A 82 -0.99 20.74 -13.57
CA ASN A 82 -1.31 20.91 -14.99
C ASN A 82 -1.01 19.62 -15.78
N ALA A 83 -1.72 19.41 -16.88
CA ALA A 83 -1.52 18.24 -17.73
C ALA A 83 -0.16 18.20 -18.45
N ASP A 84 0.54 19.33 -18.52
CA ASP A 84 1.90 19.49 -19.07
C ASP A 84 3.00 19.49 -17.99
N ASP A 85 2.65 19.16 -16.74
CA ASP A 85 3.61 19.10 -15.62
C ASP A 85 4.60 17.97 -15.81
N LYS A 86 5.88 18.28 -15.60
CA LYS A 86 6.98 17.30 -15.73
C LYS A 86 6.93 16.18 -14.68
N SER A 87 6.36 16.45 -13.53
CA SER A 87 6.18 15.41 -12.51
C SER A 87 5.14 14.37 -12.95
N LEU A 88 4.07 14.81 -13.62
CA LEU A 88 3.09 13.94 -14.22
C LEU A 88 3.71 13.13 -15.38
N GLU A 89 4.44 13.79 -16.29
CA GLU A 89 5.12 13.13 -17.41
C GLU A 89 6.07 12.04 -16.91
N TYR A 90 6.88 12.35 -15.90
CA TYR A 90 7.77 11.38 -15.27
C TYR A 90 7.02 10.21 -14.66
N PHE A 91 5.95 10.47 -13.89
CA PHE A 91 5.14 9.44 -13.26
C PHE A 91 4.52 8.49 -14.28
N LEU A 92 3.88 9.04 -15.32
CA LEU A 92 3.26 8.24 -16.38
C LEU A 92 4.28 7.42 -17.18
N THR A 93 5.46 7.99 -17.44
CA THR A 93 6.55 7.29 -18.15
C THR A 93 7.13 6.17 -17.31
N TYR A 94 7.39 6.42 -16.03
CA TYR A 94 7.92 5.43 -15.09
C TYR A 94 6.99 4.24 -14.91
N HIS A 95 5.68 4.48 -14.85
CA HIS A 95 4.66 3.45 -14.66
C HIS A 95 4.00 2.98 -15.97
N ALA A 96 4.52 3.36 -17.14
CA ALA A 96 3.88 3.13 -18.44
C ALA A 96 3.52 1.65 -18.69
N ASN A 97 4.42 0.72 -18.36
CA ASN A 97 4.19 -0.72 -18.56
C ASN A 97 3.04 -1.24 -17.70
N ASP A 98 2.97 -0.81 -16.46
CA ASP A 98 1.93 -1.23 -15.52
C ASP A 98 0.58 -0.55 -15.83
N ILE A 99 0.59 0.72 -16.23
CA ILE A 99 -0.60 1.43 -16.71
C ILE A 99 -1.15 0.72 -17.95
N ALA A 100 -0.32 0.34 -18.92
CA ALA A 100 -0.76 -0.33 -20.14
C ALA A 100 -1.43 -1.69 -19.89
N GLN A 101 -1.08 -2.39 -18.81
CA GLN A 101 -1.75 -3.65 -18.41
C GLN A 101 -3.18 -3.43 -17.93
N HIS A 102 -3.45 -2.31 -17.23
CA HIS A 102 -4.75 -2.02 -16.64
C HIS A 102 -5.60 -1.08 -17.48
N PHE A 103 -4.96 -0.24 -18.29
CA PHE A 103 -5.56 0.73 -19.20
C PHE A 103 -4.97 0.58 -20.61
N PRO A 104 -5.32 -0.51 -21.34
CA PRO A 104 -4.76 -0.77 -22.67
C PRO A 104 -4.98 0.38 -23.62
N GLY A 105 -3.89 0.83 -24.26
CA GLY A 105 -3.97 1.91 -25.25
C GLY A 105 -4.16 3.33 -24.68
N TYR A 106 -4.10 3.51 -23.35
CA TYR A 106 -4.17 4.84 -22.75
C TYR A 106 -3.03 5.73 -23.26
N LYS A 107 -3.39 6.92 -23.70
CA LYS A 107 -2.47 8.00 -24.06
C LYS A 107 -3.04 9.29 -23.48
N LEU A 108 -2.23 10.02 -22.76
CA LEU A 108 -2.62 11.32 -22.24
C LEU A 108 -3.02 12.25 -23.41
N LYS A 109 -4.28 12.65 -23.41
CA LYS A 109 -4.82 13.73 -24.25
C LYS A 109 -5.38 14.75 -23.29
N TYR A 110 -5.11 16.00 -23.51
CA TYR A 110 -5.61 17.04 -22.63
C TYR A 110 -6.13 18.25 -23.40
N ASN A 111 -7.06 18.93 -22.79
CA ASN A 111 -7.66 20.15 -23.24
C ASN A 111 -7.80 21.14 -22.07
N SER A 112 -8.44 22.27 -22.28
CA SER A 112 -8.63 23.30 -21.23
C SER A 112 -9.41 22.82 -20.00
N ASN A 113 -10.19 21.75 -20.12
CA ASN A 113 -11.04 21.21 -19.04
C ASN A 113 -10.45 19.95 -18.42
N THR A 114 -9.24 19.55 -18.82
CA THR A 114 -8.56 18.40 -18.23
C THR A 114 -8.05 18.76 -16.85
N GLU A 115 -8.45 17.97 -15.88
CA GLU A 115 -7.98 18.06 -14.50
C GLU A 115 -7.12 16.85 -14.14
N VAL A 116 -6.01 17.11 -13.47
CA VAL A 116 -5.06 16.09 -13.03
C VAL A 116 -4.84 16.22 -11.54
N TYR A 117 -5.03 15.13 -10.82
CA TYR A 117 -4.84 15.04 -9.40
C TYR A 117 -3.77 14.00 -9.09
N MET A 118 -2.65 14.43 -8.55
CA MET A 118 -1.58 13.53 -8.09
C MET A 118 -1.68 13.32 -6.59
N VAL A 119 -1.54 12.09 -6.16
CA VAL A 119 -1.56 11.71 -4.75
C VAL A 119 -0.16 11.36 -4.30
N TYR A 120 0.26 11.98 -3.19
CA TYR A 120 1.56 11.80 -2.58
C TYR A 120 1.43 11.20 -1.18
N THR A 121 2.45 10.50 -0.75
CA THR A 121 2.65 10.10 0.64
C THR A 121 4.14 10.10 0.94
N ALA A 122 4.54 10.71 2.06
CA ALA A 122 5.95 10.85 2.44
C ALA A 122 6.86 11.40 1.31
N GLY A 123 6.33 12.29 0.44
CA GLY A 123 7.04 12.87 -0.69
C GLY A 123 7.11 11.98 -1.95
N GLU A 124 6.58 10.76 -1.90
CA GLU A 124 6.51 9.84 -3.04
C GLU A 124 5.15 9.98 -3.73
N SER A 125 5.12 10.08 -5.07
CA SER A 125 3.87 10.04 -5.83
C SER A 125 3.37 8.59 -5.93
N VAL A 126 2.13 8.36 -5.45
CA VAL A 126 1.57 7.01 -5.29
C VAL A 126 0.31 6.77 -6.11
N GLY A 127 -0.26 7.82 -6.68
CA GLY A 127 -1.43 7.71 -7.52
C GLY A 127 -1.68 8.94 -8.37
N VAL A 128 -2.46 8.77 -9.43
CA VAL A 128 -2.90 9.85 -10.30
C VAL A 128 -4.32 9.58 -10.77
N LEU A 129 -5.13 10.63 -10.80
CA LEU A 129 -6.43 10.64 -11.46
C LEU A 129 -6.41 11.73 -12.52
N ILE A 130 -6.82 11.37 -13.74
CA ILE A 130 -6.91 12.27 -14.88
C ILE A 130 -8.30 12.15 -15.45
N GLY A 131 -8.93 13.28 -15.69
CA GLY A 131 -10.26 13.31 -16.30
C GLY A 131 -10.59 14.68 -16.87
N THR A 132 -11.69 14.72 -17.62
CA THR A 132 -12.23 15.96 -18.18
C THR A 132 -13.44 16.40 -17.35
N ARG A 133 -13.40 17.62 -16.84
CA ARG A 133 -14.46 18.19 -16.02
C ARG A 133 -15.56 18.83 -16.88
N GLU A 134 -16.79 18.45 -16.59
CA GLU A 134 -18.01 19.05 -17.13
C GLU A 134 -18.93 19.44 -15.96
N PHE A 135 -18.93 20.72 -15.60
CA PHE A 135 -19.67 21.27 -14.44
C PHE A 135 -19.26 20.60 -13.11
N ASP A 136 -20.12 19.78 -12.54
CA ASP A 136 -19.94 19.03 -11.30
C ASP A 136 -19.56 17.54 -11.52
N THR A 137 -19.41 17.15 -12.78
CA THR A 137 -19.08 15.78 -13.19
C THR A 137 -17.66 15.72 -13.72
N LEU A 138 -16.87 14.74 -13.26
CA LEU A 138 -15.55 14.42 -13.78
C LEU A 138 -15.62 13.12 -14.58
N ASN A 139 -15.38 13.22 -15.88
CA ASN A 139 -15.23 12.07 -16.78
C ASN A 139 -13.81 11.53 -16.63
N VAL A 140 -13.65 10.45 -15.85
CA VAL A 140 -12.34 9.89 -15.50
C VAL A 140 -11.80 9.04 -16.65
N GLU A 141 -10.62 9.38 -17.13
CA GLU A 141 -9.90 8.67 -18.19
C GLU A 141 -8.86 7.70 -17.64
N LEU A 142 -8.18 8.10 -16.55
CA LEU A 142 -7.21 7.32 -15.83
C LEU A 142 -7.41 7.49 -14.32
N ASP A 143 -7.55 6.40 -13.60
CA ASP A 143 -7.48 6.31 -12.14
C ASP A 143 -6.48 5.21 -11.79
N TYR A 144 -5.24 5.62 -11.50
CA TYR A 144 -4.15 4.70 -11.31
C TYR A 144 -3.47 4.91 -9.95
N SER A 145 -3.23 3.79 -9.27
CA SER A 145 -2.43 3.72 -8.04
C SER A 145 -1.27 2.74 -8.21
N THR A 146 -0.13 3.07 -7.62
CA THR A 146 1.04 2.18 -7.64
C THR A 146 0.75 0.86 -6.92
N VAL A 147 1.45 -0.21 -7.27
CA VAL A 147 1.19 -1.59 -6.80
C VAL A 147 1.04 -1.69 -5.28
N LYS A 148 1.86 -0.94 -4.54
CA LYS A 148 1.87 -0.93 -3.07
C LYS A 148 0.56 -0.39 -2.45
N TYR A 149 -0.19 0.45 -3.18
CA TYR A 149 -1.37 1.17 -2.69
C TYR A 149 -2.65 0.80 -3.45
N ARG A 150 -2.74 -0.43 -3.98
CA ARG A 150 -3.94 -0.97 -4.67
C ARG A 150 -4.97 -1.58 -3.72
N ASP A 151 -4.95 -1.19 -2.46
CA ASP A 151 -5.92 -1.57 -1.44
C ASP A 151 -7.17 -0.68 -1.40
N CYS A 152 -7.34 0.20 -2.40
CA CYS A 152 -8.37 1.23 -2.52
C CYS A 152 -8.19 2.45 -1.60
N SER A 153 -7.14 2.52 -0.79
CA SER A 153 -6.92 3.64 0.13
C SER A 153 -6.71 4.97 -0.59
N VAL A 154 -5.89 4.96 -1.66
CA VAL A 154 -5.64 6.14 -2.52
C VAL A 154 -6.92 6.62 -3.18
N GLY A 155 -7.69 5.73 -3.80
CA GLY A 155 -8.95 6.09 -4.46
C GLY A 155 -9.97 6.66 -3.49
N THR A 156 -10.12 6.06 -2.30
CA THR A 156 -11.03 6.55 -1.27
C THR A 156 -10.66 7.96 -0.82
N PHE A 157 -9.39 8.18 -0.50
CA PHE A 157 -8.88 9.50 -0.14
C PHE A 157 -9.12 10.53 -1.24
N LEU A 158 -8.81 10.16 -2.48
CA LEU A 158 -8.94 11.04 -3.64
C LEU A 158 -10.39 11.43 -3.90
N TYR A 159 -11.33 10.50 -3.82
CA TYR A 159 -12.76 10.81 -4.03
C TYR A 159 -13.34 11.71 -2.94
N GLU A 160 -12.90 11.56 -1.69
CA GLU A 160 -13.24 12.49 -0.63
C GLU A 160 -12.66 13.89 -0.86
N HIS A 161 -11.44 13.96 -1.41
CA HIS A 161 -10.83 15.23 -1.79
C HIS A 161 -11.60 15.91 -2.94
N LEU A 162 -11.93 15.17 -3.99
CA LEU A 162 -12.68 15.67 -5.15
C LEU A 162 -14.05 16.25 -4.76
N LYS A 163 -14.75 15.61 -3.83
CA LYS A 163 -15.99 16.14 -3.28
C LYS A 163 -15.83 17.56 -2.70
N LYS A 164 -14.70 17.84 -2.05
CA LYS A 164 -14.40 19.17 -1.51
C LYS A 164 -14.09 20.21 -2.58
N THR A 165 -13.70 19.79 -3.78
CA THR A 165 -13.45 20.67 -4.94
C THR A 165 -14.72 20.98 -5.77
N GLY A 166 -15.89 20.49 -5.31
CA GLY A 166 -17.17 20.71 -5.95
C GLY A 166 -17.51 19.71 -7.07
N ILE A 167 -16.75 18.61 -7.18
CA ILE A 167 -17.09 17.48 -8.03
C ILE A 167 -18.09 16.60 -7.27
N GLN A 168 -19.26 16.38 -7.86
CA GLN A 168 -20.34 15.59 -7.25
C GLN A 168 -20.48 14.21 -7.88
N LYS A 169 -20.01 14.04 -9.12
CA LYS A 169 -20.16 12.81 -9.86
C LYS A 169 -18.88 12.43 -10.60
N LEU A 170 -18.53 11.17 -10.51
CA LEU A 170 -17.48 10.54 -11.31
C LEU A 170 -18.13 9.63 -12.36
N VAL A 171 -17.61 9.67 -13.58
CA VAL A 171 -18.04 8.82 -14.68
C VAL A 171 -16.80 8.25 -15.36
N THR A 172 -16.79 6.96 -15.66
CA THR A 172 -15.69 6.30 -16.39
C THR A 172 -16.21 5.14 -17.21
N GLU A 173 -15.43 4.70 -18.18
CA GLU A 173 -15.69 3.46 -18.92
C GLU A 173 -14.90 2.30 -18.33
N GLY A 174 -15.46 1.09 -18.36
CA GLY A 174 -14.74 -0.10 -17.98
C GLY A 174 -13.59 -0.39 -18.95
N LYS A 175 -12.37 -0.62 -18.42
CA LYS A 175 -11.16 -0.88 -19.23
C LYS A 175 -10.69 -2.34 -19.13
N GLY A 176 -11.56 -3.25 -18.72
CA GLY A 176 -11.26 -4.67 -18.55
C GLY A 176 -11.70 -5.20 -17.19
N GLU A 177 -11.57 -6.50 -17.00
CA GLU A 177 -12.14 -7.19 -15.84
C GLU A 177 -11.58 -6.66 -14.50
N PHE A 178 -10.27 -6.47 -14.39
CA PHE A 178 -9.64 -5.94 -13.17
C PHE A 178 -10.10 -4.53 -12.82
N HIS A 179 -10.19 -3.65 -13.83
CA HIS A 179 -10.68 -2.30 -13.63
C HIS A 179 -12.16 -2.29 -13.24
N ASN A 180 -12.98 -3.13 -13.85
CA ASN A 180 -14.40 -3.25 -13.51
C ASN A 180 -14.62 -3.75 -12.08
N GLN A 181 -13.83 -4.74 -11.63
CA GLN A 181 -13.85 -5.22 -10.24
C GLN A 181 -13.45 -4.12 -9.25
N TYR A 182 -12.42 -3.34 -9.57
CA TYR A 182 -12.02 -2.19 -8.77
C TYR A 182 -13.15 -1.15 -8.68
N LEU A 183 -13.75 -0.75 -9.80
CA LEU A 183 -14.85 0.22 -9.83
C LEU A 183 -16.06 -0.26 -9.01
N THR A 184 -16.42 -1.53 -9.12
CA THR A 184 -17.48 -2.14 -8.32
C THR A 184 -17.16 -2.08 -6.83
N LYS A 185 -15.93 -2.43 -6.44
CA LYS A 185 -15.46 -2.36 -5.05
C LYS A 185 -15.46 -0.93 -4.51
N MET A 186 -15.18 0.05 -5.38
CA MET A 186 -15.23 1.48 -5.05
C MET A 186 -16.66 2.05 -5.04
N GLY A 187 -17.68 1.24 -5.31
CA GLY A 187 -19.08 1.63 -5.23
C GLY A 187 -19.62 2.36 -6.46
N PHE A 188 -19.02 2.14 -7.63
CA PHE A 188 -19.58 2.62 -8.88
C PHE A 188 -20.76 1.76 -9.32
N ALA A 189 -21.85 2.39 -9.78
CA ALA A 189 -22.94 1.73 -10.47
C ALA A 189 -22.57 1.50 -11.95
N ASN A 190 -22.84 0.32 -12.47
CA ASN A 190 -22.57 -0.03 -13.87
C ASN A 190 -23.88 0.01 -14.69
N GLU A 191 -23.90 0.84 -15.70
CA GLU A 191 -24.97 0.92 -16.67
C GLU A 191 -24.39 0.69 -18.08
N ASN A 192 -24.53 -0.51 -18.62
CA ASN A 192 -24.07 -0.91 -19.95
C ASN A 192 -22.57 -0.61 -20.24
N GLY A 193 -21.69 -0.89 -19.26
CA GLY A 193 -20.24 -0.67 -19.38
C GLY A 193 -19.77 0.74 -19.03
N LYS A 194 -20.70 1.66 -18.76
CA LYS A 194 -20.42 2.99 -18.22
C LYS A 194 -20.61 2.96 -16.71
N PHE A 195 -19.57 3.28 -15.98
CA PHE A 195 -19.55 3.30 -14.53
C PHE A 195 -19.75 4.72 -14.02
N SER A 196 -20.64 4.90 -13.04
CA SER A 196 -20.89 6.20 -12.41
C SER A 196 -20.94 6.08 -10.90
N LYS A 197 -20.44 7.11 -10.22
CA LYS A 197 -20.48 7.23 -8.76
C LYS A 197 -20.80 8.67 -8.37
N THR A 198 -21.77 8.83 -7.49
CA THR A 198 -22.04 10.09 -6.76
C THR A 198 -21.12 10.14 -5.53
N LEU A 199 -20.43 11.25 -5.30
CA LEU A 199 -19.46 11.46 -4.23
C LEU A 199 -20.12 11.96 -2.93
#